data_46a35db50c40527c82322fa635ad2d4b
#
_entry.id   46a35db50c40527c82322fa635ad2d4b
#
_cell.length_a   1.000
_cell.length_b   1.000
_cell.length_c   1.000
_cell.angle_alpha   90.00
_cell.angle_beta   90.00
_cell.angle_gamma   90.00
#
_symmetry.space_group_name_H-M   'P 1'
#
loop_
_entity.id
_entity.type
_entity.pdbx_description
1 polymer ?
#
loop_
_entity_poly.entity_id
_entity_poly.type
_entity_poly.pdbx_seq_one_letter_code
_entity_poly.pdbx_strand_id
1 'polypeptide(L)'
;TAEDDFWKIYSWAVEKARMEKAFKQLGVQKNLNQTFKNAAGETINLTDDWLEREAADIVKNNIPNYDFVSDFVKGTRKLPIGNFVSFPAEIARTGTNIVERALRDINYTVTIGGKTVKPFQAIGYQRLMGFGLTVAAVPYATTEMFKALYNVTDEEQAAIRRYVADWSKNSTILPIKDEEGNFKYIDFSHANAYDTLSRPVQTVINAVAEGRTDNDGIMNDFMKGMFTSMKEFALPFIGESIW
;
A
#
# COMPACT_ATOMS: atom_id res chain seq x y z
N THR A 1 2.79 0.14 21.77
CA THR A 1 1.86 -0.62 22.62
C THR A 1 2.06 -2.11 22.42
N ALA A 2 1.66 -2.96 23.39
CA ALA A 2 1.83 -4.42 23.31
C ALA A 2 1.17 -5.02 22.04
N GLU A 3 0.05 -4.47 21.60
CA GLU A 3 -0.62 -4.88 20.36
C GLU A 3 0.22 -4.54 19.12
N ASP A 4 0.78 -3.33 19.05
CA ASP A 4 1.64 -2.90 17.95
C ASP A 4 2.91 -3.76 17.87
N ASP A 5 3.52 -4.06 19.02
CA ASP A 5 4.69 -4.92 19.11
C ASP A 5 4.38 -6.36 18.67
N PHE A 6 3.18 -6.87 19.02
CA PHE A 6 2.73 -8.18 18.58
C PHE A 6 2.65 -8.24 17.04
N TRP A 7 1.99 -7.27 16.40
CA TRP A 7 1.86 -7.26 14.94
C TRP A 7 3.20 -7.10 14.22
N LYS A 8 4.14 -6.32 14.79
CA LYS A 8 5.50 -6.19 14.25
C LYS A 8 6.27 -7.51 14.33
N ILE A 9 6.23 -8.19 15.47
CA ILE A 9 6.89 -9.49 15.66
C ILE A 9 6.27 -10.56 14.76
N TYR A 10 4.94 -10.61 14.67
CA TYR A 10 4.23 -11.53 13.79
C TYR A 10 4.63 -11.31 12.32
N SER A 11 4.60 -10.08 11.85
CA SER A 11 4.96 -9.73 10.48
C SER A 11 6.42 -10.07 10.17
N TRP A 12 7.33 -9.83 11.12
CA TRP A 12 8.74 -10.20 11.00
C TRP A 12 8.90 -11.72 10.85
N ALA A 13 8.23 -12.50 11.67
CA ALA A 13 8.30 -13.96 11.59
C ALA A 13 7.75 -14.49 10.24
N VAL A 14 6.65 -13.91 9.77
CA VAL A 14 6.05 -14.25 8.46
C VAL A 14 7.00 -13.90 7.30
N GLU A 15 7.58 -12.72 7.28
CA GLU A 15 8.49 -12.31 6.21
C GLU A 15 9.76 -13.17 6.19
N LYS A 16 10.35 -13.45 7.36
CA LYS A 16 11.50 -14.38 7.49
C LYS A 16 11.17 -15.75 6.89
N ALA A 17 10.03 -16.34 7.30
CA ALA A 17 9.60 -17.66 6.85
C ALA A 17 9.32 -17.69 5.33
N ARG A 18 8.73 -16.63 4.77
CA ARG A 18 8.46 -16.52 3.31
C ARG A 18 9.77 -16.50 2.51
N MET A 19 10.76 -15.72 2.94
CA MET A 19 12.07 -15.64 2.27
C MET A 19 12.82 -16.96 2.38
N GLU A 20 12.86 -17.58 3.55
CA GLU A 20 13.47 -18.90 3.74
C GLU A 20 12.84 -19.96 2.85
N LYS A 21 11.50 -19.99 2.76
CA LYS A 21 10.78 -20.89 1.86
C LYS A 21 11.12 -20.66 0.39
N ALA A 22 11.24 -19.40 -0.03
CA ALA A 22 11.58 -19.04 -1.40
C ALA A 22 12.98 -19.58 -1.81
N PHE A 23 13.99 -19.40 -0.94
CA PHE A 23 15.32 -19.96 -1.18
C PHE A 23 15.32 -21.48 -1.14
N LYS A 24 14.60 -22.11 -0.20
CA LYS A 24 14.47 -23.56 -0.12
C LYS A 24 13.90 -24.17 -1.40
N GLN A 25 12.93 -23.51 -2.02
CA GLN A 25 12.34 -23.94 -3.31
C GLN A 25 13.37 -23.93 -4.46
N LEU A 26 14.42 -23.12 -4.36
CA LEU A 26 15.52 -23.05 -5.31
C LEU A 26 16.69 -23.98 -4.95
N GLY A 27 16.52 -24.82 -3.92
CA GLY A 27 17.56 -25.73 -3.43
C GLY A 27 18.63 -25.07 -2.57
N VAL A 28 18.42 -23.79 -2.17
CA VAL A 28 19.34 -23.08 -1.28
C VAL A 28 18.80 -23.19 0.16
N GLN A 29 19.62 -23.73 1.03
CA GLN A 29 19.26 -23.88 2.46
C GLN A 29 20.22 -23.07 3.32
N LYS A 30 19.67 -22.42 4.36
CA LYS A 30 20.48 -21.78 5.39
C LYS A 30 21.36 -22.82 6.08
N ASN A 31 22.47 -22.38 6.63
CA ASN A 31 23.44 -23.21 7.38
C ASN A 31 24.25 -24.21 6.54
N LEU A 32 24.14 -24.21 5.22
CA LEU A 32 24.98 -25.04 4.33
C LEU A 32 26.16 -24.25 3.72
N ASN A 33 26.49 -23.08 4.26
CA ASN A 33 27.49 -22.14 3.70
C ASN A 33 27.24 -21.82 2.20
N GLN A 34 25.99 -21.88 1.78
CA GLN A 34 25.63 -21.60 0.41
C GLN A 34 25.59 -20.10 0.21
N THR A 35 26.31 -19.66 -0.81
CA THR A 35 26.36 -18.28 -1.23
C THR A 35 25.56 -18.08 -2.51
N PHE A 36 25.02 -16.91 -2.68
CA PHE A 36 24.46 -16.46 -3.95
C PHE A 36 24.98 -15.06 -4.28
N LYS A 37 24.94 -14.70 -5.55
CA LYS A 37 25.24 -13.32 -5.98
C LYS A 37 23.95 -12.58 -6.21
N ASN A 38 23.84 -11.38 -5.60
CA ASN A 38 22.73 -10.47 -5.87
C ASN A 38 22.89 -9.77 -7.25
N ALA A 39 21.91 -8.95 -7.62
CA ALA A 39 21.94 -8.20 -8.89
C ALA A 39 23.16 -7.26 -9.02
N ALA A 40 23.72 -6.79 -7.90
CA ALA A 40 24.94 -5.97 -7.88
C ALA A 40 26.25 -6.81 -7.99
N GLY A 41 26.13 -8.14 -8.03
CA GLY A 41 27.29 -9.05 -8.10
C GLY A 41 27.92 -9.34 -6.73
N GLU A 42 27.35 -8.84 -5.63
CA GLU A 42 27.83 -9.09 -4.28
C GLU A 42 27.53 -10.51 -3.84
N THR A 43 28.50 -11.16 -3.22
CA THR A 43 28.32 -12.50 -2.66
C THR A 43 27.66 -12.41 -1.30
N ILE A 44 26.52 -13.03 -1.16
CA ILE A 44 25.71 -13.06 0.07
C ILE A 44 25.67 -14.49 0.59
N ASN A 45 25.91 -14.65 1.89
CA ASN A 45 25.68 -15.89 2.62
C ASN A 45 24.25 -15.94 3.12
N LEU A 46 23.52 -17.01 2.82
CA LEU A 46 22.19 -17.21 3.37
C LEU A 46 22.30 -17.72 4.82
N THR A 47 22.17 -16.80 5.75
CA THR A 47 22.21 -17.06 7.19
C THR A 47 20.88 -16.65 7.85
N ASP A 48 20.62 -17.16 9.05
CA ASP A 48 19.49 -16.68 9.86
C ASP A 48 19.59 -15.18 10.11
N ASP A 49 20.77 -14.69 10.42
CA ASP A 49 21.02 -13.27 10.68
C ASP A 49 20.73 -12.37 9.44
N TRP A 50 21.03 -12.84 8.23
CA TRP A 50 20.64 -12.12 7.01
C TRP A 50 19.13 -12.09 6.82
N LEU A 51 18.45 -13.24 7.00
CA LEU A 51 16.99 -13.35 6.90
C LEU A 51 16.29 -12.48 7.95
N GLU A 52 16.80 -12.44 9.15
CA GLU A 52 16.27 -11.64 10.27
C GLU A 52 16.40 -10.14 10.00
N ARG A 53 17.56 -9.70 9.52
CA ARG A 53 17.77 -8.29 9.17
C ARG A 53 16.90 -7.85 8.01
N GLU A 54 16.80 -8.67 6.97
CA GLU A 54 15.97 -8.35 5.81
C GLU A 54 14.47 -8.31 6.20
N ALA A 55 14.01 -9.26 7.03
CA ALA A 55 12.65 -9.26 7.56
C ALA A 55 12.37 -8.04 8.44
N ALA A 56 13.32 -7.64 9.28
CA ALA A 56 13.21 -6.46 10.13
C ALA A 56 13.13 -5.17 9.29
N ASP A 57 13.90 -5.06 8.21
CA ASP A 57 13.85 -3.93 7.29
C ASP A 57 12.49 -3.82 6.58
N ILE A 58 11.95 -4.97 6.13
CA ILE A 58 10.61 -5.01 5.54
C ILE A 58 9.55 -4.51 6.53
N VAL A 59 9.56 -5.01 7.76
CA VAL A 59 8.58 -4.63 8.79
C VAL A 59 8.69 -3.14 9.12
N LYS A 60 9.92 -2.65 9.33
CA LYS A 60 10.19 -1.24 9.64
C LYS A 60 9.62 -0.30 8.58
N ASN A 61 9.71 -0.66 7.30
CA ASN A 61 9.32 0.21 6.20
C ASN A 61 7.85 0.07 5.79
N ASN A 62 7.27 -1.13 5.96
CA ASN A 62 5.93 -1.44 5.45
C ASN A 62 4.82 -1.38 6.52
N ILE A 63 5.16 -1.31 7.80
CA ILE A 63 4.18 -1.08 8.87
C ILE A 63 4.13 0.41 9.22
N PRO A 64 2.93 1.00 9.37
CA PRO A 64 2.79 2.38 9.80
C PRO A 64 3.54 2.64 11.13
N ASN A 65 4.39 3.63 11.13
CA ASN A 65 5.11 4.05 12.33
C ASN A 65 5.26 5.57 12.34
N TYR A 66 4.49 6.22 13.19
CA TYR A 66 4.45 7.67 13.30
C TYR A 66 5.77 8.31 13.76
N ASP A 67 6.74 7.52 14.24
CA ASP A 67 8.07 8.03 14.60
C ASP A 67 8.93 8.36 13.37
N PHE A 68 8.63 7.75 12.21
CA PHE A 68 9.33 7.99 10.95
C PHE A 68 8.76 9.16 10.12
N VAL A 69 7.71 9.80 10.61
CA VAL A 69 7.17 11.00 9.96
C VAL A 69 8.20 12.12 10.07
N SER A 70 8.43 12.86 8.98
CA SER A 70 9.44 13.93 8.93
C SER A 70 9.24 14.95 10.06
N ASP A 71 10.34 15.59 10.50
CA ASP A 71 10.30 16.61 11.56
C ASP A 71 9.40 17.79 11.20
N PHE A 72 9.25 18.09 9.91
CA PHE A 72 8.29 19.06 9.40
C PHE A 72 6.85 18.65 9.76
N VAL A 73 6.47 17.40 9.49
CA VAL A 73 5.13 16.87 9.80
C VAL A 73 4.95 16.76 11.33
N LYS A 74 6.00 16.39 12.09
CA LYS A 74 5.96 16.44 13.56
C LYS A 74 5.74 17.85 14.09
N GLY A 75 6.34 18.86 13.43
CA GLY A 75 6.14 20.27 13.73
C GLY A 75 4.69 20.72 13.50
N THR A 76 4.06 20.26 12.42
CA THR A 76 2.65 20.59 12.13
C THR A 76 1.67 19.99 13.12
N ARG A 77 2.02 18.90 13.84
CA ARG A 77 1.17 18.34 14.92
C ARG A 77 0.87 19.32 16.06
N LYS A 78 1.67 20.37 16.21
CA LYS A 78 1.43 21.46 17.18
C LYS A 78 0.33 22.42 16.72
N LEU A 79 -0.07 22.36 15.47
CA LEU A 79 -1.17 23.14 14.91
C LEU A 79 -2.49 22.35 15.06
N PRO A 80 -3.65 23.01 15.16
CA PRO A 80 -4.96 22.33 15.23
C PRO A 80 -5.23 21.35 14.10
N ILE A 81 -4.61 21.56 12.93
CA ILE A 81 -4.73 20.72 11.71
C ILE A 81 -3.65 19.64 11.62
N GLY A 82 -2.71 19.58 12.54
CA GLY A 82 -1.49 18.77 12.41
C GLY A 82 -1.75 17.26 12.38
N ASN A 83 -2.77 16.78 13.06
CA ASN A 83 -3.15 15.37 13.00
C ASN A 83 -3.68 14.98 11.60
N PHE A 84 -4.36 15.90 10.90
CA PHE A 84 -4.85 15.69 9.54
C PHE A 84 -3.73 15.60 8.50
N VAL A 85 -2.57 16.22 8.76
CA VAL A 85 -1.41 16.16 7.86
C VAL A 85 -0.54 14.93 8.13
N SER A 86 -0.37 14.56 9.40
CA SER A 86 0.49 13.45 9.81
C SER A 86 0.00 12.09 9.30
N PHE A 87 -1.30 11.87 9.33
CA PHE A 87 -1.90 10.60 8.97
C PHE A 87 -1.81 10.33 7.45
N PRO A 88 -2.24 11.25 6.54
CA PRO A 88 -2.03 11.08 5.11
C PRO A 88 -0.57 10.93 4.72
N ALA A 89 0.35 11.67 5.35
CA ALA A 89 1.78 11.54 5.08
C ALA A 89 2.31 10.14 5.42
N GLU A 90 1.87 9.56 6.52
CA GLU A 90 2.26 8.19 6.91
C GLU A 90 1.64 7.14 5.97
N ILE A 91 0.40 7.32 5.54
CA ILE A 91 -0.25 6.48 4.54
C ILE A 91 0.51 6.52 3.21
N ALA A 92 0.90 7.72 2.76
CA ALA A 92 1.68 7.91 1.54
C ALA A 92 3.05 7.22 1.65
N ARG A 93 3.76 7.40 2.77
CA ARG A 93 5.06 6.76 3.03
C ARG A 93 4.94 5.23 3.02
N THR A 94 4.00 4.70 3.76
CA THR A 94 3.78 3.25 3.86
C THR A 94 3.37 2.66 2.51
N GLY A 95 2.44 3.31 1.80
CA GLY A 95 2.02 2.88 0.47
C GLY A 95 3.17 2.87 -0.54
N THR A 96 4.00 3.93 -0.53
CA THR A 96 5.22 4.01 -1.36
C THR A 96 6.17 2.86 -1.07
N ASN A 97 6.47 2.61 0.19
CA ASN A 97 7.38 1.54 0.60
C ASN A 97 6.86 0.14 0.23
N ILE A 98 5.54 -0.10 0.36
CA ILE A 98 4.93 -1.38 -0.04
C ILE A 98 5.07 -1.59 -1.54
N VAL A 99 4.76 -0.58 -2.36
CA VAL A 99 4.87 -0.66 -3.83
C VAL A 99 6.31 -0.83 -4.25
N GLU A 100 7.24 -0.02 -3.74
CA GLU A 100 8.67 -0.12 -4.02
C GLU A 100 9.21 -1.50 -3.66
N ARG A 101 8.85 -2.01 -2.47
CA ARG A 101 9.25 -3.35 -2.04
C ARG A 101 8.69 -4.43 -2.95
N ALA A 102 7.42 -4.34 -3.36
CA ALA A 102 6.81 -5.31 -4.26
C ALA A 102 7.51 -5.34 -5.62
N LEU A 103 7.78 -4.18 -6.22
CA LEU A 103 8.52 -4.07 -7.49
C LEU A 103 9.94 -4.60 -7.37
N ARG A 104 10.64 -4.29 -6.27
CA ARG A 104 11.96 -4.82 -5.98
C ARG A 104 11.93 -6.34 -5.88
N ASP A 105 10.99 -6.92 -5.14
CA ASP A 105 10.85 -8.36 -4.98
C ASP A 105 10.54 -9.06 -6.31
N ILE A 106 9.67 -8.49 -7.16
CA ILE A 106 9.32 -9.02 -8.49
C ILE A 106 10.56 -9.12 -9.40
N ASN A 107 11.44 -8.11 -9.34
CA ASN A 107 12.59 -7.99 -10.22
C ASN A 107 13.92 -8.39 -9.58
N TYR A 108 13.91 -8.79 -8.31
CA TYR A 108 15.11 -9.23 -7.59
C TYR A 108 15.67 -10.50 -8.22
N THR A 109 16.91 -10.45 -8.67
CA THR A 109 17.60 -11.57 -9.28
C THR A 109 18.78 -12.03 -8.44
N VAL A 110 19.01 -13.33 -8.40
CA VAL A 110 20.20 -13.95 -7.81
C VAL A 110 20.77 -14.97 -8.75
N THR A 111 22.09 -15.22 -8.67
CA THR A 111 22.77 -16.27 -9.42
C THR A 111 23.14 -17.40 -8.47
N ILE A 112 22.57 -18.59 -8.72
CA ILE A 112 22.77 -19.80 -7.96
C ILE A 112 23.24 -20.88 -8.93
N GLY A 113 24.42 -21.49 -8.70
CA GLY A 113 24.97 -22.52 -9.59
C GLY A 113 25.12 -22.08 -11.04
N GLY A 114 25.39 -20.80 -11.28
CA GLY A 114 25.53 -20.22 -12.63
C GLY A 114 24.21 -19.89 -13.32
N LYS A 115 23.06 -20.11 -12.70
CA LYS A 115 21.74 -19.76 -13.25
C LYS A 115 21.17 -18.53 -12.53
N THR A 116 20.65 -17.58 -13.30
CA THR A 116 19.94 -16.41 -12.77
C THR A 116 18.48 -16.78 -12.51
N VAL A 117 18.02 -16.56 -11.29
CA VAL A 117 16.66 -16.87 -10.81
C VAL A 117 16.08 -15.69 -10.01
N LYS A 118 14.76 -15.66 -9.88
CA LYS A 118 14.03 -14.61 -9.13
C LYS A 118 13.36 -15.23 -7.89
N PRO A 119 14.05 -15.32 -6.74
CA PRO A 119 13.55 -16.02 -5.55
C PRO A 119 12.29 -15.39 -4.96
N PHE A 120 12.15 -14.06 -5.06
CA PHE A 120 11.07 -13.31 -4.41
C PHE A 120 9.96 -12.86 -5.35
N GLN A 121 10.00 -13.27 -6.63
CA GLN A 121 9.03 -12.83 -7.63
C GLN A 121 7.57 -13.10 -7.20
N ALA A 122 7.28 -14.31 -6.73
CA ALA A 122 5.93 -14.66 -6.25
C ALA A 122 5.53 -13.86 -5.00
N ILE A 123 6.50 -13.56 -4.10
CA ILE A 123 6.26 -12.75 -2.90
C ILE A 123 5.90 -11.31 -3.32
N GLY A 124 6.63 -10.74 -4.28
CA GLY A 124 6.36 -9.39 -4.78
C GLY A 124 4.97 -9.27 -5.41
N TYR A 125 4.57 -10.24 -6.27
CA TYR A 125 3.20 -10.27 -6.80
C TYR A 125 2.15 -10.40 -5.70
N GLN A 126 2.35 -11.29 -4.72
CA GLN A 126 1.42 -11.44 -3.59
C GLN A 126 1.30 -10.15 -2.76
N ARG A 127 2.42 -9.44 -2.56
CA ARG A 127 2.45 -8.17 -1.83
C ARG A 127 1.66 -7.09 -2.58
N LEU A 128 1.92 -6.94 -3.89
CA LEU A 128 1.23 -5.96 -4.72
C LEU A 128 -0.27 -6.26 -4.82
N MET A 129 -0.63 -7.52 -5.06
CA MET A 129 -2.04 -7.94 -5.14
C MET A 129 -2.76 -7.80 -3.80
N GLY A 130 -2.12 -8.18 -2.69
CA GLY A 130 -2.69 -8.01 -1.35
C GLY A 130 -2.94 -6.54 -1.02
N PHE A 131 -2.02 -5.67 -1.38
CA PHE A 131 -2.20 -4.23 -1.22
C PHE A 131 -3.34 -3.70 -2.11
N GLY A 132 -3.38 -4.11 -3.39
CA GLY A 132 -4.47 -3.76 -4.31
C GLY A 132 -5.85 -4.23 -3.83
N LEU A 133 -5.93 -5.44 -3.27
CA LEU A 133 -7.16 -5.94 -2.64
C LEU A 133 -7.60 -5.04 -1.49
N THR A 134 -6.67 -4.63 -0.63
CA THR A 134 -6.98 -3.77 0.52
C THR A 134 -7.47 -2.38 0.09
N VAL A 135 -6.81 -1.75 -0.88
CA VAL A 135 -7.10 -0.35 -1.25
C VAL A 135 -8.21 -0.21 -2.30
N ALA A 136 -8.53 -1.27 -3.05
CA ALA A 136 -9.54 -1.21 -4.12
C ALA A 136 -10.70 -2.18 -3.88
N ALA A 137 -10.44 -3.46 -3.60
CA ALA A 137 -11.50 -4.46 -3.51
C ALA A 137 -12.33 -4.32 -2.23
N VAL A 138 -11.73 -3.96 -1.09
CA VAL A 138 -12.46 -3.73 0.16
C VAL A 138 -13.42 -2.54 0.03
N PRO A 139 -13.00 -1.35 -0.43
CA PRO A 139 -13.91 -0.24 -0.68
C PRO A 139 -15.04 -0.59 -1.65
N TYR A 140 -14.72 -1.27 -2.76
CA TYR A 140 -15.72 -1.72 -3.73
C TYR A 140 -16.75 -2.66 -3.10
N ALA A 141 -16.29 -3.73 -2.43
CA ALA A 141 -17.18 -4.70 -1.78
C ALA A 141 -18.07 -4.03 -0.70
N THR A 142 -17.52 -3.07 0.04
CA THR A 142 -18.28 -2.31 1.03
C THR A 142 -19.37 -1.47 0.35
N THR A 143 -19.05 -0.83 -0.77
CA THR A 143 -20.05 -0.06 -1.55
C THR A 143 -21.18 -0.96 -2.06
N GLU A 144 -20.85 -2.12 -2.65
CA GLU A 144 -21.86 -3.07 -3.14
C GLU A 144 -22.74 -3.63 -2.01
N MET A 145 -22.13 -3.88 -0.84
CA MET A 145 -22.88 -4.29 0.35
C MET A 145 -23.88 -3.20 0.79
N PHE A 146 -23.46 -1.92 0.81
CA PHE A 146 -24.36 -0.80 1.16
C PHE A 146 -25.48 -0.61 0.13
N LYS A 147 -25.18 -0.75 -1.16
CA LYS A 147 -26.19 -0.73 -2.22
C LYS A 147 -27.24 -1.81 -2.02
N ALA A 148 -26.81 -3.04 -1.72
CA ALA A 148 -27.71 -4.15 -1.46
C ALA A 148 -28.55 -3.93 -0.18
N LEU A 149 -27.93 -3.42 0.90
CA LEU A 149 -28.58 -3.19 2.19
C LEU A 149 -29.65 -2.10 2.12
N TYR A 150 -29.37 -1.02 1.37
CA TYR A 150 -30.27 0.14 1.26
C TYR A 150 -31.04 0.17 -0.06
N ASN A 151 -31.02 -0.92 -0.84
CA ASN A 151 -31.71 -1.04 -2.12
C ASN A 151 -31.43 0.13 -3.08
N VAL A 152 -30.14 0.46 -3.26
CA VAL A 152 -29.67 1.55 -4.14
C VAL A 152 -29.18 0.95 -5.45
N THR A 153 -29.71 1.42 -6.59
CA THR A 153 -29.27 1.00 -7.93
C THR A 153 -27.98 1.69 -8.37
N ASP A 154 -27.37 1.21 -9.46
CA ASP A 154 -26.18 1.83 -10.06
C ASP A 154 -26.48 3.25 -10.57
N GLU A 155 -27.66 3.46 -11.14
CA GLU A 155 -28.12 4.76 -11.63
C GLU A 155 -28.30 5.74 -10.47
N GLU A 156 -28.90 5.30 -9.37
CA GLU A 156 -29.08 6.09 -8.15
C GLU A 156 -27.71 6.44 -7.52
N GLN A 157 -26.78 5.48 -7.45
CA GLN A 157 -25.41 5.75 -6.99
C GLN A 157 -24.71 6.77 -7.91
N ALA A 158 -24.84 6.63 -9.22
CA ALA A 158 -24.27 7.58 -10.18
C ALA A 158 -24.91 8.98 -10.03
N ALA A 159 -26.19 9.05 -9.70
CA ALA A 159 -26.87 10.31 -9.40
C ALA A 159 -26.31 10.94 -8.12
N ILE A 160 -26.18 10.18 -7.01
CA ILE A 160 -25.57 10.65 -5.77
C ILE A 160 -24.17 11.24 -6.04
N ARG A 161 -23.34 10.57 -6.83
CA ARG A 161 -21.98 11.06 -7.16
C ARG A 161 -21.94 12.41 -7.86
N ARG A 162 -23.02 12.86 -8.51
CA ARG A 162 -23.09 14.19 -9.13
C ARG A 162 -23.29 15.30 -8.11
N TYR A 163 -23.82 14.97 -6.95
CA TYR A 163 -24.15 15.91 -5.88
C TYR A 163 -23.18 15.87 -4.69
N VAL A 164 -22.23 14.91 -4.66
CA VAL A 164 -21.20 14.92 -3.63
C VAL A 164 -20.28 16.12 -3.80
N ALA A 165 -19.74 16.59 -2.69
CA ALA A 165 -18.74 17.65 -2.68
C ALA A 165 -17.55 17.33 -3.59
N ASP A 166 -16.92 18.34 -4.18
CA ASP A 166 -15.82 18.15 -5.15
C ASP A 166 -14.67 17.31 -4.60
N TRP A 167 -14.36 17.44 -3.33
CA TRP A 167 -13.31 16.65 -2.65
C TRP A 167 -13.70 15.17 -2.45
N SER A 168 -14.99 14.85 -2.39
CA SER A 168 -15.49 13.47 -2.26
C SER A 168 -15.74 12.78 -3.60
N LYS A 169 -15.59 13.48 -4.74
CA LYS A 169 -15.84 12.90 -6.07
C LYS A 169 -14.97 11.67 -6.37
N ASN A 170 -13.77 11.62 -5.82
CA ASN A 170 -12.82 10.53 -6.00
C ASN A 170 -12.78 9.54 -4.82
N SER A 171 -13.50 9.83 -3.74
CA SER A 171 -13.63 8.97 -2.57
C SER A 171 -14.59 7.81 -2.85
N THR A 172 -14.44 6.74 -2.07
CA THR A 172 -15.44 5.68 -1.99
C THR A 172 -16.66 6.20 -1.23
N ILE A 173 -17.79 6.24 -1.91
CA ILE A 173 -19.06 6.72 -1.38
C ILE A 173 -19.96 5.54 -1.06
N LEU A 174 -20.40 5.44 0.20
CA LEU A 174 -21.36 4.44 0.66
C LEU A 174 -22.76 5.05 0.61
N PRO A 175 -23.60 4.64 -0.35
CA PRO A 175 -24.91 5.23 -0.53
C PRO A 175 -25.91 4.68 0.50
N ILE A 176 -26.78 5.53 0.99
CA ILE A 176 -27.87 5.20 1.92
C ILE A 176 -29.17 5.79 1.36
N LYS A 177 -30.23 4.99 1.34
CA LYS A 177 -31.57 5.42 1.01
C LYS A 177 -32.46 5.20 2.23
N ASP A 178 -33.09 6.24 2.73
CA ASP A 178 -33.99 6.12 3.88
C ASP A 178 -35.39 5.60 3.45
N GLU A 179 -36.26 5.32 4.43
CA GLU A 179 -37.60 4.82 4.19
C GLU A 179 -38.49 5.79 3.38
N GLU A 180 -38.16 7.06 3.41
CA GLU A 180 -38.85 8.12 2.69
C GLU A 180 -38.34 8.28 1.25
N GLY A 181 -37.28 7.53 0.86
CA GLY A 181 -36.68 7.57 -0.47
C GLY A 181 -35.63 8.65 -0.61
N ASN A 182 -35.21 9.35 0.45
CA ASN A 182 -34.16 10.36 0.39
C ASN A 182 -32.79 9.71 0.38
N PHE A 183 -31.88 10.28 -0.40
CA PHE A 183 -30.51 9.80 -0.52
C PHE A 183 -29.57 10.53 0.45
N LYS A 184 -28.75 9.74 1.13
CA LYS A 184 -27.63 10.18 1.94
C LYS A 184 -26.39 9.41 1.51
N TYR A 185 -25.23 9.84 1.94
CA TYR A 185 -24.01 9.09 1.71
C TYR A 185 -23.03 9.23 2.89
N ILE A 186 -22.18 8.22 3.05
CA ILE A 186 -21.00 8.28 3.92
C ILE A 186 -19.78 8.31 3.01
N ASP A 187 -18.89 9.26 3.22
CA ASP A 187 -17.58 9.28 2.59
C ASP A 187 -16.67 8.30 3.33
N PHE A 188 -16.36 7.17 2.68
CA PHE A 188 -15.58 6.08 3.28
C PHE A 188 -14.11 6.43 3.44
N SER A 189 -13.59 7.43 2.73
CA SER A 189 -12.20 7.87 2.88
C SER A 189 -11.88 8.33 4.29
N HIS A 190 -12.87 8.80 5.05
CA HIS A 190 -12.71 9.13 6.47
C HIS A 190 -12.48 7.90 7.36
N ALA A 191 -12.97 6.72 6.96
CA ALA A 191 -12.81 5.46 7.67
C ALA A 191 -11.63 4.64 7.12
N ASN A 192 -11.30 4.80 5.83
CA ASN A 192 -10.22 4.09 5.15
C ASN A 192 -9.26 5.09 4.48
N ALA A 193 -8.21 5.44 5.18
CA ALA A 193 -7.21 6.38 4.68
C ALA A 193 -6.45 5.88 3.44
N TYR A 194 -6.41 4.57 3.19
CA TYR A 194 -5.80 4.00 1.99
C TYR A 194 -6.66 4.17 0.73
N ASP A 195 -7.90 4.64 0.85
CA ASP A 195 -8.80 4.88 -0.28
C ASP A 195 -8.18 5.82 -1.33
N THR A 196 -7.43 6.82 -0.88
CA THR A 196 -6.70 7.76 -1.76
C THR A 196 -5.60 7.10 -2.60
N LEU A 197 -5.14 5.92 -2.22
CA LEU A 197 -4.12 5.14 -2.94
C LEU A 197 -4.71 4.18 -3.97
N SER A 198 -6.01 4.01 -4.03
CA SER A 198 -6.68 3.03 -4.91
C SER A 198 -6.26 3.20 -6.38
N ARG A 199 -6.36 4.41 -6.93
CA ARG A 199 -5.97 4.71 -8.32
C ARG A 199 -4.47 4.54 -8.57
N PRO A 200 -3.56 5.14 -7.76
CA PRO A 200 -2.12 4.93 -7.92
C PRO A 200 -1.72 3.46 -7.88
N VAL A 201 -2.27 2.68 -6.97
CA VAL A 201 -1.98 1.23 -6.86
C VAL A 201 -2.50 0.47 -8.07
N GLN A 202 -3.70 0.78 -8.57
CA GLN A 202 -4.23 0.17 -9.78
C GLN A 202 -3.34 0.45 -11.01
N THR A 203 -2.78 1.65 -11.12
CA THR A 203 -1.83 1.99 -12.19
C THR A 203 -0.59 1.08 -12.14
N VAL A 204 -0.05 0.81 -10.95
CA VAL A 204 1.08 -0.11 -10.78
C VAL A 204 0.70 -1.55 -11.15
N ILE A 205 -0.46 -2.02 -10.68
CA ILE A 205 -0.95 -3.38 -10.99
C ILE A 205 -1.07 -3.56 -12.51
N ASN A 206 -1.66 -2.59 -13.21
CA ASN A 206 -1.81 -2.64 -14.65
C ASN A 206 -0.44 -2.65 -15.37
N ALA A 207 0.47 -1.77 -14.98
CA ALA A 207 1.82 -1.72 -15.55
C ALA A 207 2.57 -3.06 -15.39
N VAL A 208 2.48 -3.67 -14.22
CA VAL A 208 3.08 -4.99 -13.95
C VAL A 208 2.39 -6.11 -14.74
N ALA A 209 1.06 -6.07 -14.85
CA ALA A 209 0.28 -7.03 -15.64
C ALA A 209 0.59 -6.94 -17.15
N GLU A 210 0.90 -5.74 -17.65
CA GLU A 210 1.35 -5.48 -19.02
C GLU A 210 2.82 -5.90 -19.26
N GLY A 211 3.51 -6.39 -18.23
CA GLY A 211 4.89 -6.87 -18.31
C GLY A 211 5.96 -5.77 -18.26
N ARG A 212 5.62 -4.56 -17.80
CA ARG A 212 6.64 -3.52 -17.56
C ARG A 212 7.60 -3.97 -16.47
N THR A 213 8.88 -3.69 -16.68
CA THR A 213 9.99 -4.05 -15.76
C THR A 213 10.81 -2.85 -15.31
N ASP A 214 10.49 -1.65 -15.80
CA ASP A 214 11.13 -0.38 -15.45
C ASP A 214 10.61 0.12 -14.08
N ASN A 215 11.17 -0.39 -13.00
CA ASN A 215 10.75 -0.04 -11.64
C ASN A 215 10.68 1.47 -11.40
N ASP A 216 11.66 2.22 -11.89
CA ASP A 216 11.73 3.67 -11.70
C ASP A 216 10.58 4.40 -12.43
N GLY A 217 10.26 3.97 -13.65
CA GLY A 217 9.13 4.52 -14.40
C GLY A 217 7.79 4.20 -13.74
N ILE A 218 7.59 2.95 -13.31
CA ILE A 218 6.38 2.53 -12.60
C ILE A 218 6.24 3.31 -11.27
N MET A 219 7.33 3.46 -10.52
CA MET A 219 7.34 4.22 -9.28
C MET A 219 7.02 5.70 -9.49
N ASN A 220 7.56 6.31 -10.56
CA ASN A 220 7.26 7.70 -10.91
C ASN A 220 5.76 7.89 -11.26
N ASP A 221 5.15 6.95 -11.99
CA ASP A 221 3.73 6.99 -12.31
C ASP A 221 2.88 6.82 -11.04
N PHE A 222 3.27 5.93 -10.13
CA PHE A 222 2.65 5.79 -8.81
C PHE A 222 2.72 7.08 -8.00
N MET A 223 3.90 7.70 -7.90
CA MET A 223 4.11 8.93 -7.14
C MET A 223 3.32 10.11 -7.70
N LYS A 224 3.23 10.25 -9.03
CA LYS A 224 2.38 11.26 -9.68
C LYS A 224 0.91 11.06 -9.35
N GLY A 225 0.43 9.82 -9.46
CA GLY A 225 -0.96 9.49 -9.12
C GLY A 225 -1.26 9.75 -7.64
N MET A 226 -0.37 9.35 -6.74
CA MET A 226 -0.49 9.59 -5.31
C MET A 226 -0.52 11.08 -4.98
N PHE A 227 0.39 11.87 -5.56
CA PHE A 227 0.43 13.32 -5.35
C PHE A 227 -0.86 14.00 -5.82
N THR A 228 -1.40 13.58 -6.97
CA THR A 228 -2.68 14.07 -7.48
C THR A 228 -3.82 13.77 -6.52
N SER A 229 -3.93 12.52 -6.06
CA SER A 229 -4.97 12.10 -5.10
C SER A 229 -4.86 12.85 -3.76
N MET A 230 -3.64 13.04 -3.26
CA MET A 230 -3.41 13.78 -2.01
C MET A 230 -3.73 15.27 -2.17
N LYS A 231 -3.41 15.87 -3.31
CA LYS A 231 -3.76 17.26 -3.60
C LYS A 231 -5.28 17.45 -3.60
N GLU A 232 -6.01 16.57 -4.26
CA GLU A 232 -7.47 16.60 -4.30
C GLU A 232 -8.07 16.46 -2.89
N PHE A 233 -7.48 15.60 -2.05
CA PHE A 233 -7.89 15.45 -0.64
C PHE A 233 -7.57 16.69 0.22
N ALA A 234 -6.44 17.37 -0.01
CA ALA A 234 -5.99 18.49 0.81
C ALA A 234 -6.60 19.84 0.42
N LEU A 235 -6.98 20.03 -0.86
CA LEU A 235 -7.46 21.31 -1.39
C LEU A 235 -8.63 21.94 -0.60
N PRO A 236 -9.65 21.20 -0.13
CA PRO A 236 -10.75 21.79 0.64
C PRO A 236 -10.28 22.44 1.94
N PHE A 237 -9.33 21.78 2.61
CA PHE A 237 -8.80 22.27 3.90
C PHE A 237 -7.90 23.50 3.77
N ILE A 238 -7.28 23.68 2.58
CA ILE A 238 -6.44 24.83 2.29
C ILE A 238 -7.30 26.01 1.78
N GLY A 239 -8.33 25.74 0.99
CA GLY A 239 -9.21 26.75 0.41
C GLY A 239 -10.10 27.45 1.44
N GLU A 240 -10.65 26.71 2.41
CA GLU A 240 -11.50 27.27 3.45
C GLU A 240 -10.73 28.04 4.54
N SER A 241 -9.41 27.83 4.65
CA SER A 241 -8.56 28.53 5.62
C SER A 241 -8.04 29.91 5.14
N ILE A 242 -8.38 30.31 3.90
CA ILE A 242 -7.89 31.54 3.27
C ILE A 242 -9.01 32.58 3.11
N TRP A 243 -10.24 32.22 3.40
CA TRP A 243 -11.41 33.13 3.48
C TRP A 243 -11.93 33.20 4.93
#